data_211c64ece7119167432b9ab78c8982de
#
_entry.id   211c64ece7119167432b9ab78c8982de
#
_cell.length_a   1.000
_cell.length_b   1.000
_cell.length_c   1.000
_cell.angle_alpha   90.00
_cell.angle_beta   90.00
_cell.angle_gamma   90.00
#
_symmetry.space_group_name_H-M   'P 1'
#
loop_
_entity.id
_entity.type
_entity.pdbx_description
1 polymer ?
#
loop_
_entity_poly.entity_id
_entity_poly.type
_entity_poly.pdbx_seq_one_letter_code
_entity_poly.pdbx_strand_id
1 'polypeptide(L)'
;MQKLNRAEVEMILASGSSLAGSDLSEINLSEVDFSGSDMSSCDLRYTNLTGALLDSVNLTDSNMGAADLSSASLRKSTLKNVDLRWAILKDADFSDSDMQGIGLLEANISGAILRNANLSNGDLRRTDFSGASLLGANLSDSNLAMAALTNANTEGVSFDTCNTYGVKF
;
A
#
# COMPACT_ATOMS: atom_id res chain seq x y z
N MET A 1 10.86 -20.79 1.70
CA MET A 1 11.52 -19.62 2.30
C MET A 1 11.60 -19.81 3.81
N GLN A 2 12.73 -19.40 4.44
CA GLN A 2 12.80 -19.38 5.90
C GLN A 2 12.07 -18.12 6.40
N LYS A 3 11.18 -18.29 7.36
CA LYS A 3 10.49 -17.17 8.01
C LYS A 3 11.48 -16.45 8.93
N LEU A 4 11.60 -15.13 8.75
CA LEU A 4 12.43 -14.28 9.60
C LEU A 4 11.65 -13.81 10.83
N ASN A 5 12.38 -13.54 11.91
CA ASN A 5 11.85 -12.81 13.06
C ASN A 5 12.31 -11.34 13.02
N ARG A 6 11.75 -10.49 13.90
CA ARG A 6 12.06 -9.07 13.93
C ARG A 6 13.56 -8.78 14.10
N ALA A 7 14.25 -9.47 14.99
CA ALA A 7 15.66 -9.23 15.24
C ALA A 7 16.54 -9.56 14.01
N GLU A 8 16.20 -10.62 13.28
CA GLU A 8 16.87 -10.98 12.02
C GLU A 8 16.64 -9.92 10.95
N VAL A 9 15.40 -9.39 10.84
CA VAL A 9 15.07 -8.29 9.92
C VAL A 9 15.91 -7.05 10.26
N GLU A 10 15.95 -6.63 11.53
CA GLU A 10 16.72 -5.46 11.97
C GLU A 10 18.23 -5.65 11.71
N MET A 11 18.76 -6.86 11.87
CA MET A 11 20.17 -7.17 11.52
C MET A 11 20.43 -7.05 10.03
N ILE A 12 19.52 -7.55 9.17
CA ILE A 12 19.64 -7.47 7.71
C ILE A 12 19.63 -6.00 7.28
N LEU A 13 18.69 -5.21 7.79
CA LEU A 13 18.63 -3.77 7.53
C LEU A 13 19.90 -3.03 7.96
N ALA A 14 20.40 -3.31 9.16
CA ALA A 14 21.63 -2.70 9.68
C ALA A 14 22.87 -3.04 8.85
N SER A 15 22.88 -4.18 8.17
CA SER A 15 23.98 -4.59 7.28
C SER A 15 23.86 -3.99 5.86
N GLY A 16 22.74 -3.32 5.55
CA GLY A 16 22.44 -2.83 4.21
C GLY A 16 22.11 -3.94 3.20
N SER A 17 21.80 -5.15 3.69
CA SER A 17 21.43 -6.28 2.83
C SER A 17 19.96 -6.21 2.42
N SER A 18 19.61 -6.83 1.28
CA SER A 18 18.24 -6.89 0.79
C SER A 18 17.40 -7.88 1.58
N LEU A 19 16.11 -7.54 1.75
CA LEU A 19 15.06 -8.41 2.27
C LEU A 19 14.28 -9.10 1.14
N ALA A 20 14.60 -8.84 -0.13
CA ALA A 20 13.84 -9.33 -1.27
C ALA A 20 13.59 -10.85 -1.19
N GLY A 21 12.34 -11.24 -1.46
CA GLY A 21 11.91 -12.64 -1.42
C GLY A 21 11.84 -13.27 -0.03
N SER A 22 11.93 -12.50 1.06
CA SER A 22 11.86 -13.03 2.43
C SER A 22 10.42 -13.36 2.85
N ASP A 23 10.28 -14.33 3.75
CA ASP A 23 9.04 -14.57 4.49
C ASP A 23 9.04 -13.76 5.79
N LEU A 24 8.21 -12.70 5.78
CA LEU A 24 8.01 -11.74 6.87
C LEU A 24 6.56 -11.82 7.41
N SER A 25 5.85 -12.89 7.08
CA SER A 25 4.43 -13.02 7.41
C SER A 25 4.18 -13.13 8.92
N GLU A 26 3.05 -12.56 9.38
CA GLU A 26 2.54 -12.69 10.75
C GLU A 26 3.51 -12.16 11.85
N ILE A 27 4.49 -11.33 11.54
CA ILE A 27 5.41 -10.79 12.53
C ILE A 27 5.10 -9.32 12.84
N ASN A 28 5.56 -8.86 13.99
CA ASN A 28 5.42 -7.46 14.37
C ASN A 28 6.66 -6.66 13.95
N LEU A 29 6.48 -5.81 12.94
CA LEU A 29 7.49 -4.88 12.40
C LEU A 29 7.04 -3.42 12.56
N SER A 30 6.14 -3.15 13.54
CA SER A 30 5.68 -1.78 13.81
C SER A 30 6.86 -0.85 14.11
N GLU A 31 6.78 0.38 13.58
CA GLU A 31 7.76 1.45 13.79
C GLU A 31 9.18 1.14 13.25
N VAL A 32 9.40 0.03 12.55
CA VAL A 32 10.70 -0.27 11.92
C VAL A 32 10.95 0.65 10.74
N ASP A 33 12.20 1.09 10.59
CA ASP A 33 12.64 1.90 9.45
C ASP A 33 13.18 1.00 8.33
N PHE A 34 12.40 0.90 7.24
CA PHE A 34 12.72 0.20 6.00
C PHE A 34 13.07 1.18 4.87
N SER A 35 13.25 2.47 5.16
CA SER A 35 13.42 3.48 4.11
C SER A 35 14.52 3.12 3.13
N GLY A 36 14.19 3.17 1.83
CA GLY A 36 15.10 2.84 0.73
C GLY A 36 15.49 1.37 0.59
N SER A 37 14.94 0.47 1.40
CA SER A 37 15.27 -0.96 1.31
C SER A 37 14.58 -1.65 0.12
N ASP A 38 15.13 -2.79 -0.30
CA ASP A 38 14.50 -3.69 -1.25
C ASP A 38 13.78 -4.83 -0.52
N MET A 39 12.45 -4.81 -0.59
CA MET A 39 11.53 -5.79 -0.05
C MET A 39 10.67 -6.42 -1.16
N SER A 40 11.16 -6.40 -2.40
CA SER A 40 10.43 -6.97 -3.55
C SER A 40 10.15 -8.47 -3.35
N SER A 41 8.99 -8.92 -3.82
CA SER A 41 8.55 -10.31 -3.75
C SER A 41 8.51 -10.92 -2.34
N CYS A 42 8.42 -10.10 -1.30
CA CYS A 42 8.27 -10.56 0.08
C CYS A 42 6.86 -11.11 0.37
N ASP A 43 6.79 -12.09 1.25
CA ASP A 43 5.55 -12.47 1.92
C ASP A 43 5.40 -11.67 3.22
N LEU A 44 4.48 -10.71 3.22
CA LEU A 44 4.18 -9.80 4.34
C LEU A 44 2.73 -9.97 4.82
N ARG A 45 2.09 -11.10 4.52
CA ARG A 45 0.69 -11.33 4.92
C ARG A 45 0.55 -11.31 6.44
N TYR A 46 -0.51 -10.63 6.91
CA TYR A 46 -0.82 -10.51 8.34
C TYR A 46 0.29 -9.84 9.18
N THR A 47 1.25 -9.16 8.55
CA THR A 47 2.34 -8.46 9.23
C THR A 47 1.82 -7.16 9.84
N ASN A 48 2.23 -6.86 11.05
CA ASN A 48 1.99 -5.54 11.66
C ASN A 48 3.13 -4.59 11.25
N LEU A 49 2.81 -3.60 10.41
CA LEU A 49 3.69 -2.51 9.96
C LEU A 49 3.19 -1.13 10.44
N THR A 50 2.37 -1.11 11.51
CA THR A 50 1.81 0.14 12.04
C THR A 50 2.92 1.15 12.33
N GLY A 51 2.81 2.37 11.76
CA GLY A 51 3.79 3.45 11.95
C GLY A 51 5.17 3.18 11.34
N ALA A 52 5.36 2.11 10.57
CA ALA A 52 6.63 1.81 9.93
C ALA A 52 7.04 2.91 8.92
N LEU A 53 8.35 3.14 8.77
CA LEU A 53 8.90 4.05 7.77
C LEU A 53 9.30 3.22 6.54
N LEU A 54 8.58 3.41 5.45
CA LEU A 54 8.73 2.68 4.18
C LEU A 54 8.98 3.66 3.01
N ASP A 55 9.50 4.86 3.30
CA ASP A 55 9.75 5.86 2.27
C ASP A 55 10.78 5.35 1.26
N SER A 56 10.47 5.48 -0.04
CA SER A 56 11.31 5.02 -1.15
C SER A 56 11.64 3.52 -1.14
N VAL A 57 10.87 2.70 -0.43
CA VAL A 57 11.01 1.23 -0.42
C VAL A 57 10.60 0.64 -1.77
N ASN A 58 11.25 -0.45 -2.17
CA ASN A 58 10.77 -1.28 -3.28
C ASN A 58 9.99 -2.48 -2.72
N LEU A 59 8.67 -2.52 -2.94
CA LEU A 59 7.76 -3.62 -2.56
C LEU A 59 7.19 -4.35 -3.78
N THR A 60 7.74 -4.13 -4.97
CA THR A 60 7.21 -4.72 -6.21
C THR A 60 6.93 -6.22 -6.05
N ASP A 61 5.74 -6.66 -6.51
CA ASP A 61 5.26 -8.04 -6.51
C ASP A 61 5.17 -8.70 -5.10
N SER A 62 5.16 -7.92 -4.02
CA SER A 62 5.03 -8.46 -2.65
C SER A 62 3.56 -8.77 -2.31
N ASN A 63 3.38 -9.72 -1.41
CA ASN A 63 2.08 -10.07 -0.87
C ASN A 63 1.92 -9.52 0.56
N MET A 64 1.04 -8.54 0.73
CA MET A 64 0.73 -7.86 2.00
C MET A 64 -0.75 -8.05 2.39
N GLY A 65 -1.37 -9.14 1.92
CA GLY A 65 -2.78 -9.41 2.22
C GLY A 65 -3.05 -9.41 3.72
N ALA A 66 -4.08 -8.68 4.16
CA ALA A 66 -4.46 -8.50 5.55
C ALA A 66 -3.35 -7.96 6.48
N ALA A 67 -2.32 -7.30 5.95
CA ALA A 67 -1.32 -6.58 6.76
C ALA A 67 -1.92 -5.30 7.35
N ASP A 68 -1.37 -4.85 8.48
CA ASP A 68 -1.71 -3.55 9.09
C ASP A 68 -0.58 -2.54 8.86
N LEU A 69 -0.85 -1.54 8.02
CA LEU A 69 0.03 -0.42 7.70
C LEU A 69 -0.56 0.91 8.24
N SER A 70 -1.41 0.87 9.24
CA SER A 70 -2.01 2.09 9.80
C SER A 70 -0.92 3.10 10.17
N SER A 71 -1.09 4.35 9.71
CA SER A 71 -0.15 5.47 9.94
C SER A 71 1.29 5.23 9.43
N ALA A 72 1.53 4.23 8.57
CA ALA A 72 2.85 4.03 7.95
C ALA A 72 3.15 5.10 6.90
N SER A 73 4.43 5.41 6.69
CA SER A 73 4.89 6.31 5.63
C SER A 73 5.47 5.51 4.48
N LEU A 74 4.87 5.64 3.27
CA LEU A 74 5.28 4.94 2.04
C LEU A 74 5.52 5.95 0.90
N ARG A 75 5.98 7.15 1.23
CA ARG A 75 6.18 8.21 0.23
C ARG A 75 7.25 7.81 -0.79
N LYS A 76 6.98 8.10 -2.08
CA LYS A 76 7.90 7.81 -3.20
C LYS A 76 8.29 6.33 -3.31
N SER A 77 7.53 5.44 -2.72
CA SER A 77 7.76 3.99 -2.75
C SER A 77 7.29 3.38 -4.07
N THR A 78 7.81 2.20 -4.38
CA THR A 78 7.39 1.39 -5.53
C THR A 78 6.59 0.19 -5.03
N LEU A 79 5.27 0.18 -5.32
CA LEU A 79 4.33 -0.86 -4.93
C LEU A 79 3.67 -1.52 -6.17
N LYS A 80 4.40 -1.67 -7.27
CA LYS A 80 3.83 -2.29 -8.47
C LYS A 80 3.37 -3.71 -8.20
N ASN A 81 2.13 -4.03 -8.60
CA ASN A 81 1.49 -5.34 -8.47
C ASN A 81 1.44 -5.88 -7.02
N VAL A 82 1.54 -5.03 -6.01
CA VAL A 82 1.43 -5.46 -4.61
C VAL A 82 0.00 -5.93 -4.32
N ASP A 83 -0.11 -7.07 -3.65
CA ASP A 83 -1.39 -7.56 -3.14
C ASP A 83 -1.62 -7.03 -1.72
N LEU A 84 -2.57 -6.09 -1.58
CA LEU A 84 -3.01 -5.49 -0.30
C LEU A 84 -4.49 -5.80 -0.01
N ARG A 85 -5.01 -6.90 -0.54
CA ARG A 85 -6.41 -7.29 -0.26
C ARG A 85 -6.63 -7.44 1.25
N TRP A 86 -7.74 -6.86 1.74
CA TRP A 86 -8.14 -6.86 3.16
C TRP A 86 -7.16 -6.16 4.11
N ALA A 87 -6.15 -5.46 3.60
CA ALA A 87 -5.19 -4.74 4.43
C ALA A 87 -5.81 -3.51 5.10
N ILE A 88 -5.23 -3.10 6.21
CA ILE A 88 -5.58 -1.87 6.94
C ILE A 88 -4.49 -0.83 6.66
N LEU A 89 -4.87 0.24 5.95
CA LEU A 89 -3.96 1.30 5.47
C LEU A 89 -4.41 2.67 5.99
N LYS A 90 -5.16 2.65 7.09
CA LYS A 90 -5.78 3.85 7.65
C LYS A 90 -4.71 4.90 7.99
N ASP A 91 -4.95 6.14 7.54
CA ASP A 91 -4.07 7.30 7.79
C ASP A 91 -2.62 7.13 7.28
N ALA A 92 -2.35 6.16 6.39
CA ALA A 92 -1.01 5.95 5.80
C ALA A 92 -0.71 7.00 4.71
N ASP A 93 0.58 7.31 4.49
CA ASP A 93 1.01 8.28 3.48
C ASP A 93 1.68 7.59 2.30
N PHE A 94 1.00 7.59 1.15
CA PHE A 94 1.45 7.06 -0.15
C PHE A 94 1.78 8.17 -1.15
N SER A 95 2.06 9.40 -0.68
CA SER A 95 2.33 10.53 -1.58
C SER A 95 3.45 10.20 -2.57
N ASP A 96 3.22 10.53 -3.85
CA ASP A 96 4.17 10.36 -4.96
C ASP A 96 4.61 8.89 -5.20
N SER A 97 3.88 7.88 -4.69
CA SER A 97 4.21 6.46 -4.85
C SER A 97 3.73 5.89 -6.19
N ASP A 98 4.41 4.84 -6.67
CA ASP A 98 4.00 4.07 -7.84
C ASP A 98 3.30 2.77 -7.41
N MET A 99 1.97 2.80 -7.46
CA MET A 99 1.06 1.72 -7.07
C MET A 99 0.39 1.08 -8.30
N GLN A 100 1.02 1.11 -9.47
CA GLN A 100 0.44 0.55 -10.70
C GLN A 100 0.10 -0.94 -10.52
N GLY A 101 -1.11 -1.34 -10.91
CA GLY A 101 -1.58 -2.74 -10.83
C GLY A 101 -1.85 -3.24 -9.42
N ILE A 102 -1.94 -2.35 -8.43
CA ILE A 102 -2.15 -2.72 -7.03
C ILE A 102 -3.47 -3.44 -6.80
N GLY A 103 -3.46 -4.43 -5.91
CA GLY A 103 -4.67 -5.11 -5.43
C GLY A 103 -5.11 -4.58 -4.07
N LEU A 104 -6.22 -3.82 -4.03
CA LEU A 104 -6.79 -3.23 -2.81
C LEU A 104 -8.22 -3.75 -2.52
N LEU A 105 -8.60 -4.90 -3.09
CA LEU A 105 -9.93 -5.43 -2.87
C LEU A 105 -10.27 -5.52 -1.38
N GLU A 106 -11.36 -4.83 -0.97
CA GLU A 106 -11.85 -4.80 0.43
C GLU A 106 -10.83 -4.24 1.45
N ALA A 107 -9.81 -3.51 1.01
CA ALA A 107 -8.88 -2.84 1.91
C ALA A 107 -9.50 -1.57 2.52
N ASN A 108 -9.06 -1.21 3.72
CA ASN A 108 -9.41 0.05 4.38
C ASN A 108 -8.26 1.05 4.26
N ILE A 109 -8.41 2.05 3.38
CA ILE A 109 -7.43 3.13 3.16
C ILE A 109 -8.03 4.50 3.57
N SER A 110 -8.98 4.48 4.52
CA SER A 110 -9.64 5.69 5.00
C SER A 110 -8.65 6.68 5.63
N GLY A 111 -8.82 7.96 5.32
CA GLY A 111 -7.96 9.03 5.82
C GLY A 111 -6.55 9.07 5.23
N ALA A 112 -6.17 8.11 4.39
CA ALA A 112 -4.81 8.04 3.82
C ALA A 112 -4.52 9.19 2.84
N ILE A 113 -3.24 9.47 2.63
CA ILE A 113 -2.74 10.47 1.70
C ILE A 113 -2.19 9.77 0.46
N LEU A 114 -2.86 9.94 -0.69
CA LEU A 114 -2.51 9.35 -1.99
C LEU A 114 -2.17 10.45 -3.02
N ARG A 115 -1.67 11.59 -2.54
CA ARG A 115 -1.37 12.72 -3.40
C ARG A 115 -0.37 12.34 -4.48
N ASN A 116 -0.73 12.59 -5.77
CA ASN A 116 0.06 12.25 -6.95
C ASN A 116 0.42 10.75 -7.06
N ALA A 117 -0.20 9.86 -6.30
CA ALA A 117 0.06 8.43 -6.40
C ALA A 117 -0.45 7.85 -7.73
N ASN A 118 0.25 6.87 -8.28
CA ASN A 118 -0.15 6.17 -9.49
C ASN A 118 -0.85 4.84 -9.14
N LEU A 119 -2.19 4.81 -9.17
CA LEU A 119 -3.02 3.62 -8.94
C LEU A 119 -3.58 3.03 -10.26
N SER A 120 -3.01 3.39 -11.41
CA SER A 120 -3.52 2.93 -12.70
C SER A 120 -3.54 1.40 -12.80
N ASN A 121 -4.54 0.85 -13.50
CA ASN A 121 -4.77 -0.59 -13.66
C ASN A 121 -5.01 -1.34 -12.33
N GLY A 122 -5.32 -0.65 -11.23
CA GLY A 122 -5.54 -1.25 -9.91
C GLY A 122 -6.88 -1.95 -9.77
N ASP A 123 -6.91 -3.01 -8.95
CA ASP A 123 -8.14 -3.62 -8.45
C ASP A 123 -8.53 -2.97 -7.12
N LEU A 124 -9.38 -1.93 -7.19
CA LEU A 124 -9.80 -1.10 -6.07
C LEU A 124 -11.24 -1.40 -5.65
N ARG A 125 -11.75 -2.57 -6.00
CA ARG A 125 -13.14 -2.95 -5.71
C ARG A 125 -13.39 -3.00 -4.21
N ARG A 126 -14.52 -2.40 -3.78
CA ARG A 126 -14.96 -2.34 -2.38
C ARG A 126 -13.94 -1.74 -1.42
N THR A 127 -12.94 -1.04 -1.93
CA THR A 127 -11.97 -0.31 -1.10
C THR A 127 -12.64 0.87 -0.41
N ASP A 128 -12.32 1.08 0.85
CA ASP A 128 -12.77 2.26 1.61
C ASP A 128 -11.74 3.39 1.53
N PHE A 129 -12.01 4.41 0.68
CA PHE A 129 -11.24 5.65 0.57
C PHE A 129 -11.87 6.81 1.35
N SER A 130 -12.79 6.55 2.28
CA SER A 130 -13.50 7.62 2.99
C SER A 130 -12.51 8.59 3.65
N GLY A 131 -12.67 9.88 3.36
CA GLY A 131 -11.79 10.94 3.88
C GLY A 131 -10.35 10.94 3.34
N ALA A 132 -10.00 10.05 2.41
CA ALA A 132 -8.65 10.02 1.83
C ALA A 132 -8.38 11.23 0.91
N SER A 133 -7.12 11.61 0.77
CA SER A 133 -6.67 12.62 -0.20
C SER A 133 -6.12 11.95 -1.45
N LEU A 134 -6.88 11.98 -2.54
CA LEU A 134 -6.49 11.50 -3.86
C LEU A 134 -6.04 12.64 -4.79
N LEU A 135 -5.70 13.82 -4.23
CA LEU A 135 -5.33 15.01 -5.00
C LEU A 135 -4.30 14.68 -6.08
N GLY A 136 -4.67 14.80 -7.37
CA GLY A 136 -3.81 14.53 -8.51
C GLY A 136 -3.42 13.07 -8.70
N ALA A 137 -4.05 12.13 -8.01
CA ALA A 137 -3.79 10.70 -8.19
C ALA A 137 -4.22 10.22 -9.59
N ASN A 138 -3.48 9.27 -10.16
CA ASN A 138 -3.82 8.62 -11.41
C ASN A 138 -4.57 7.30 -11.14
N LEU A 139 -5.86 7.25 -11.48
CA LEU A 139 -6.72 6.06 -11.37
C LEU A 139 -7.05 5.42 -12.73
N SER A 140 -6.39 5.82 -13.83
CA SER A 140 -6.75 5.35 -15.17
C SER A 140 -6.78 3.81 -15.24
N ASP A 141 -7.81 3.31 -15.93
CA ASP A 141 -8.03 1.88 -16.17
C ASP A 141 -8.20 1.03 -14.89
N SER A 142 -8.47 1.67 -13.74
CA SER A 142 -8.69 0.96 -12.48
C SER A 142 -10.15 0.53 -12.30
N ASN A 143 -10.35 -0.49 -11.46
CA ASN A 143 -11.66 -0.98 -11.09
C ASN A 143 -12.04 -0.53 -9.68
N LEU A 144 -12.91 0.49 -9.58
CA LEU A 144 -13.45 1.02 -8.32
C LEU A 144 -14.84 0.48 -7.98
N ALA A 145 -15.31 -0.57 -8.62
CA ALA A 145 -16.68 -1.03 -8.38
C ALA A 145 -16.97 -1.22 -6.88
N MET A 146 -18.06 -0.58 -6.41
CA MET A 146 -18.50 -0.59 -5.00
C MET A 146 -17.53 0.08 -4.00
N ALA A 147 -16.52 0.80 -4.45
CA ALA A 147 -15.63 1.57 -3.55
C ALA A 147 -16.38 2.72 -2.85
N ALA A 148 -15.92 3.13 -1.68
CA ALA A 148 -16.43 4.28 -0.94
C ALA A 148 -15.43 5.44 -1.04
N LEU A 149 -15.89 6.58 -1.58
CA LEU A 149 -15.12 7.83 -1.71
C LEU A 149 -15.74 8.97 -0.88
N THR A 150 -16.60 8.65 0.08
CA THR A 150 -17.29 9.62 0.91
C THR A 150 -16.31 10.57 1.60
N ASN A 151 -16.45 11.88 1.38
CA ASN A 151 -15.55 12.92 1.88
C ASN A 151 -14.09 12.80 1.39
N ALA A 152 -13.81 12.00 0.38
CA ALA A 152 -12.47 11.95 -0.22
C ALA A 152 -12.20 13.23 -1.04
N ASN A 153 -10.94 13.71 -1.02
CA ASN A 153 -10.53 14.78 -1.92
C ASN A 153 -10.06 14.17 -3.25
N THR A 154 -10.85 14.33 -4.30
CA THR A 154 -10.59 13.83 -5.65
C THR A 154 -10.21 14.92 -6.66
N GLU A 155 -9.74 16.07 -6.19
CA GLU A 155 -9.33 17.18 -7.05
C GLU A 155 -8.24 16.74 -8.02
N GLY A 156 -8.44 17.00 -9.32
CA GLY A 156 -7.51 16.61 -10.38
C GLY A 156 -7.53 15.13 -10.77
N VAL A 157 -8.47 14.34 -10.23
CA VAL A 157 -8.64 12.92 -10.60
C VAL A 157 -9.62 12.78 -11.76
N SER A 158 -9.24 12.05 -12.84
CA SER A 158 -10.17 11.59 -13.87
C SER A 158 -10.65 10.17 -13.55
N PHE A 159 -11.96 9.94 -13.73
CA PHE A 159 -12.61 8.63 -13.63
C PHE A 159 -13.05 8.10 -15.00
N ASP A 160 -12.68 8.75 -16.11
CA ASP A 160 -13.22 8.47 -17.46
C ASP A 160 -12.98 7.04 -17.93
N THR A 161 -11.83 6.45 -17.56
CA THR A 161 -11.47 5.08 -17.94
C THR A 161 -11.71 4.07 -16.81
N CYS A 162 -12.25 4.52 -15.68
CA CYS A 162 -12.46 3.68 -14.51
C CYS A 162 -13.79 2.92 -14.57
N ASN A 163 -13.82 1.72 -13.98
CA ASN A 163 -15.09 1.10 -13.62
C ASN A 163 -15.59 1.67 -12.29
N THR A 164 -16.60 2.51 -12.35
CA THR A 164 -17.20 3.20 -11.17
C THR A 164 -18.57 2.63 -10.76
N TYR A 165 -18.89 1.39 -11.15
CA TYR A 165 -20.18 0.79 -10.81
C TYR A 165 -20.38 0.75 -9.28
N GLY A 166 -21.46 1.40 -8.79
CA GLY A 166 -21.84 1.40 -7.38
C GLY A 166 -20.90 2.15 -6.44
N VAL A 167 -20.01 3.00 -6.97
CA VAL A 167 -19.15 3.89 -6.16
C VAL A 167 -20.02 4.83 -5.33
N LYS A 168 -19.64 5.06 -4.07
CA LYS A 168 -20.23 6.04 -3.16
C LYS A 168 -19.30 7.24 -3.05
N PHE A 169 -19.66 8.34 -3.66
CA PHE A 169 -18.97 9.63 -3.55
C PHE A 169 -19.38 10.40 -2.32
#